data_bde0979962666dd8c78ed6958266087e
#
_entry.id   bde0979962666dd8c78ed6958266087e
#
_cell.length_a   1.000
_cell.length_b   1.000
_cell.length_c   1.000
_cell.angle_alpha   90.00
_cell.angle_beta   90.00
_cell.angle_gamma   90.00
#
_symmetry.space_group_name_H-M   'P 1'
#
loop_
_entity.id
_entity.type
_entity.pdbx_description
1 polymer ?
#
loop_
_entity_poly.entity_id
_entity_poly.type
_entity_poly.pdbx_seq_one_letter_code
_entity_poly.pdbx_strand_id
1 'polypeptide(L)'
;MTAEPLVAAEHEAWIRAHVDVDGPITQPRVFPWSTVLRVPTQTGVVWFKENVPVLAHEAAVVELLVARAPDDVPEPVAIDADRGWLLTRDAGTRLRDVPPTAADWLTLLPLYADLQLAVAPDADRLVAAGAPDRRPAVLPALFRELAEHEAERLGAEELRQLRAFAHRVDDACAALGQNGVPCSIQHDDFHDGNIFVRDGRFRFIDWGDACVSHPFATLRVPLEGIAEDTDWDVDAIRDSYLEVFSDRATRVELLQAFEDAWVVAGVTRALKWAPLVESLPRPHEWEDAVAIRLRVLLEEPAG
;
A
#
# COMPACT_ATOMS: atom_id res chain seq x y z
N MET A 1 23.16 16.98 19.71
CA MET A 1 22.13 16.50 20.65
C MET A 1 20.81 16.60 19.89
N THR A 2 20.38 15.54 19.26
CA THR A 2 19.02 15.44 18.71
C THR A 2 18.10 15.30 19.92
N ALA A 3 17.20 16.29 20.12
CA ALA A 3 16.16 16.17 21.15
C ALA A 3 15.43 14.84 20.92
N GLU A 4 15.25 14.05 21.97
CA GLU A 4 14.35 12.89 21.88
C GLU A 4 12.98 13.42 21.46
N PRO A 5 12.33 12.78 20.46
CA PRO A 5 11.01 13.19 20.02
C PRO A 5 10.06 13.12 21.21
N LEU A 6 9.46 14.24 21.57
CA LEU A 6 8.51 14.31 22.68
C LEU A 6 7.22 13.64 22.22
N VAL A 7 6.82 12.56 22.90
CA VAL A 7 5.49 11.96 22.70
C VAL A 7 4.44 13.02 23.06
N ALA A 8 3.52 13.30 22.13
CA ALA A 8 2.47 14.28 22.38
C ALA A 8 1.58 13.82 23.56
N ALA A 9 1.23 14.77 24.44
CA ALA A 9 0.46 14.46 25.66
C ALA A 9 -0.90 13.82 25.34
N GLU A 10 -1.51 14.16 24.22
CA GLU A 10 -2.77 13.57 23.75
C GLU A 10 -2.61 12.11 23.31
N HIS A 11 -1.51 11.76 22.62
CA HIS A 11 -1.18 10.38 22.26
C HIS A 11 -0.97 9.54 23.52
N GLU A 12 -0.16 10.04 24.46
CA GLU A 12 0.08 9.35 25.71
C GLU A 12 -1.21 9.13 26.52
N ALA A 13 -2.06 10.16 26.62
CA ALA A 13 -3.34 10.07 27.32
C ALA A 13 -4.26 9.02 26.68
N TRP A 14 -4.36 9.01 25.35
CA TRP A 14 -5.19 8.04 24.62
C TRP A 14 -4.64 6.62 24.76
N ILE A 15 -3.33 6.42 24.60
CA ILE A 15 -2.68 5.12 24.79
C ILE A 15 -2.96 4.56 26.19
N ARG A 16 -2.75 5.38 27.25
CA ARG A 16 -2.98 4.99 28.63
C ARG A 16 -4.46 4.72 28.98
N ALA A 17 -5.38 5.24 28.20
CA ALA A 17 -6.80 4.91 28.34
C ALA A 17 -7.14 3.50 27.83
N HIS A 18 -6.28 2.88 27.01
CA HIS A 18 -6.53 1.59 26.40
C HIS A 18 -5.60 0.46 26.88
N VAL A 19 -4.41 0.80 27.40
CA VAL A 19 -3.44 -0.18 27.89
C VAL A 19 -2.70 0.28 29.14
N ASP A 20 -2.35 -0.68 29.99
CA ASP A 20 -1.45 -0.44 31.13
C ASP A 20 0.00 -0.37 30.64
N VAL A 21 0.52 0.85 30.54
CA VAL A 21 1.88 1.12 30.06
C VAL A 21 2.89 0.76 31.14
N ASP A 22 3.85 -0.12 30.80
CA ASP A 22 4.91 -0.60 31.69
C ASP A 22 6.29 -0.20 31.13
N GLY A 23 6.63 1.07 31.32
CA GLY A 23 7.89 1.66 30.89
C GLY A 23 7.74 2.87 29.97
N PRO A 24 8.85 3.39 29.39
CA PRO A 24 8.82 4.57 28.56
C PRO A 24 8.19 4.28 27.19
N ILE A 25 7.30 5.16 26.75
CA ILE A 25 6.83 5.21 25.36
C ILE A 25 7.94 5.85 24.53
N THR A 26 8.31 5.22 23.43
CA THR A 26 9.41 5.68 22.56
C THR A 26 8.98 5.79 21.11
N GLN A 27 9.60 6.71 20.35
CA GLN A 27 9.43 6.84 18.91
C GLN A 27 10.70 6.33 18.20
N PRO A 28 10.74 5.05 17.76
CA PRO A 28 11.96 4.47 17.21
C PRO A 28 12.34 5.02 15.84
N ARG A 29 11.37 5.61 15.11
CA ARG A 29 11.58 6.24 13.81
C ARG A 29 10.75 7.50 13.70
N VAL A 30 11.28 8.52 13.03
CA VAL A 30 10.59 9.79 12.76
C VAL A 30 10.43 9.93 11.26
N PHE A 31 9.19 9.93 10.80
CA PHE A 31 8.82 10.24 9.41
C PHE A 31 7.95 11.49 9.39
N PRO A 32 8.04 12.32 8.37
CA PRO A 32 7.23 13.55 8.30
C PRO A 32 5.73 13.26 8.04
N TRP A 33 5.38 12.05 7.64
CA TRP A 33 4.00 11.63 7.34
C TRP A 33 3.38 10.71 8.37
N SER A 34 4.14 10.25 9.38
CA SER A 34 3.58 9.37 10.42
C SER A 34 4.31 9.46 11.74
N THR A 35 3.54 9.34 12.82
CA THR A 35 4.05 9.12 14.18
C THR A 35 3.83 7.65 14.54
N VAL A 36 4.92 6.93 14.82
CA VAL A 36 4.88 5.52 15.25
C VAL A 36 5.54 5.42 16.62
N LEU A 37 4.77 4.99 17.64
CA LEU A 37 5.24 4.87 18.99
C LEU A 37 5.26 3.40 19.43
N ARG A 38 6.37 3.02 20.07
CA ARG A 38 6.52 1.75 20.76
C ARG A 38 6.10 1.89 22.21
N VAL A 39 5.12 1.11 22.61
CA VAL A 39 4.49 1.16 23.93
C VAL A 39 4.72 -0.17 24.66
N PRO A 40 5.59 -0.22 25.69
CA PRO A 40 5.76 -1.42 26.49
C PRO A 40 4.56 -1.61 27.42
N THR A 41 4.10 -2.86 27.53
CA THR A 41 3.05 -3.27 28.45
C THR A 41 3.46 -4.54 29.19
N GLN A 42 2.75 -4.92 30.26
CA GLN A 42 3.03 -6.16 30.99
C GLN A 42 2.85 -7.43 30.14
N THR A 43 2.03 -7.36 29.08
CA THR A 43 1.75 -8.50 28.20
C THR A 43 2.55 -8.48 26.89
N GLY A 44 3.50 -7.56 26.75
CA GLY A 44 4.33 -7.39 25.55
C GLY A 44 4.32 -5.96 25.04
N VAL A 45 4.65 -5.79 23.77
CA VAL A 45 4.68 -4.48 23.11
C VAL A 45 3.38 -4.27 22.34
N VAL A 46 2.87 -3.03 22.38
CA VAL A 46 1.87 -2.55 21.45
C VAL A 46 2.44 -1.35 20.68
N TRP A 47 1.87 -1.09 19.50
CA TRP A 47 2.32 -0.03 18.61
C TRP A 47 1.19 0.95 18.36
N PHE A 48 1.46 2.22 18.63
CA PHE A 48 0.57 3.31 18.25
C PHE A 48 1.03 3.88 16.92
N LYS A 49 0.08 4.20 16.03
CA LYS A 49 0.34 4.88 14.77
C LYS A 49 -0.70 5.98 14.55
N GLU A 50 -0.22 7.13 14.10
CA GLU A 50 -0.97 8.23 13.53
C GLU A 50 -0.32 8.65 12.22
N ASN A 51 -1.10 8.87 11.20
CA ASN A 51 -0.64 9.41 9.92
C ASN A 51 -1.07 10.88 9.75
N VAL A 52 -0.39 11.58 8.83
CA VAL A 52 -0.90 12.87 8.34
C VAL A 52 -2.31 12.70 7.77
N PRO A 53 -3.14 13.77 7.74
CA PRO A 53 -4.55 13.67 7.36
C PRO A 53 -4.81 12.98 6.03
N VAL A 54 -3.92 13.14 5.04
CA VAL A 54 -4.07 12.50 3.71
C VAL A 54 -3.92 10.97 3.73
N LEU A 55 -3.36 10.40 4.79
CA LEU A 55 -3.16 8.96 5.02
C LEU A 55 -3.97 8.45 6.24
N ALA A 56 -4.78 9.28 6.87
CA ALA A 56 -5.50 8.94 8.11
C ALA A 56 -6.55 7.84 7.92
N HIS A 57 -6.95 7.55 6.67
CA HIS A 57 -7.85 6.46 6.32
C HIS A 57 -7.31 5.07 6.74
N GLU A 58 -6.02 4.93 7.01
CA GLU A 58 -5.44 3.65 7.43
C GLU A 58 -6.17 3.02 8.62
N ALA A 59 -6.56 3.80 9.62
CA ALA A 59 -7.26 3.29 10.79
C ALA A 59 -8.61 2.64 10.42
N ALA A 60 -9.40 3.30 9.58
CA ALA A 60 -10.68 2.79 9.10
C ALA A 60 -10.50 1.59 8.14
N VAL A 61 -9.45 1.61 7.31
CA VAL A 61 -9.09 0.47 6.45
C VAL A 61 -8.76 -0.75 7.30
N VAL A 62 -7.90 -0.62 8.32
CA VAL A 62 -7.54 -1.73 9.22
C VAL A 62 -8.77 -2.29 9.93
N GLU A 63 -9.71 -1.46 10.36
CA GLU A 63 -10.97 -1.92 10.96
C GLU A 63 -11.76 -2.84 10.01
N LEU A 64 -11.86 -2.47 8.73
CA LEU A 64 -12.52 -3.28 7.71
C LEU A 64 -11.75 -4.59 7.42
N LEU A 65 -10.41 -4.52 7.36
CA LEU A 65 -9.56 -5.70 7.14
C LEU A 65 -9.70 -6.71 8.28
N VAL A 66 -9.68 -6.25 9.52
CA VAL A 66 -9.87 -7.12 10.71
C VAL A 66 -11.21 -7.84 10.67
N ALA A 67 -12.26 -7.19 10.18
CA ALA A 67 -13.58 -7.81 10.07
C ALA A 67 -13.63 -8.93 9.02
N ARG A 68 -12.73 -8.96 8.05
CA ARG A 68 -12.70 -9.92 6.93
C ARG A 68 -11.56 -10.92 7.00
N ALA A 69 -10.39 -10.48 7.46
CA ALA A 69 -9.16 -11.25 7.49
C ALA A 69 -8.37 -10.95 8.79
N PRO A 70 -8.91 -11.31 9.97
CA PRO A 70 -8.33 -10.95 11.27
C PRO A 70 -6.96 -11.57 11.52
N ASP A 71 -6.63 -12.65 10.85
CA ASP A 71 -5.34 -13.33 11.00
C ASP A 71 -4.22 -12.69 10.17
N ASP A 72 -4.57 -11.87 9.17
CA ASP A 72 -3.64 -11.33 8.17
C ASP A 72 -3.17 -9.90 8.50
N VAL A 73 -3.74 -9.28 9.54
CA VAL A 73 -3.35 -7.96 10.05
C VAL A 73 -3.05 -8.05 11.54
N PRO A 74 -2.23 -7.13 12.11
CA PRO A 74 -2.02 -7.09 13.55
C PRO A 74 -3.34 -6.87 14.29
N GLU A 75 -3.54 -7.61 15.38
CA GLU A 75 -4.73 -7.47 16.23
C GLU A 75 -4.83 -6.04 16.76
N PRO A 76 -5.90 -5.29 16.47
CA PRO A 76 -6.08 -3.97 17.03
C PRO A 76 -6.44 -4.06 18.52
N VAL A 77 -5.83 -3.21 19.32
CA VAL A 77 -6.17 -2.97 20.72
C VAL A 77 -7.21 -1.88 20.83
N ALA A 78 -7.03 -0.82 20.02
CA ALA A 78 -7.97 0.29 19.89
C ALA A 78 -7.81 0.96 18.51
N ILE A 79 -8.91 1.46 17.99
CA ILE A 79 -8.97 2.23 16.74
C ILE A 79 -9.79 3.48 17.01
N ASP A 80 -9.30 4.65 16.58
CA ASP A 80 -10.04 5.89 16.48
C ASP A 80 -9.98 6.35 15.03
N ALA A 81 -10.95 5.90 14.23
CA ALA A 81 -11.00 6.16 12.80
C ALA A 81 -11.18 7.65 12.48
N ASP A 82 -11.85 8.42 13.35
CA ASP A 82 -12.07 9.86 13.15
C ASP A 82 -10.76 10.65 13.26
N ARG A 83 -9.84 10.20 14.13
CA ARG A 83 -8.52 10.80 14.29
C ARG A 83 -7.44 10.13 13.42
N GLY A 84 -7.74 8.99 12.81
CA GLY A 84 -6.75 8.18 12.12
C GLY A 84 -5.75 7.50 13.06
N TRP A 85 -6.13 7.22 14.32
CA TRP A 85 -5.28 6.62 15.33
C TRP A 85 -5.49 5.12 15.44
N LEU A 86 -4.38 4.40 15.50
CA LEU A 86 -4.37 2.95 15.55
C LEU A 86 -3.44 2.48 16.66
N LEU A 87 -3.92 1.60 17.53
CA LEU A 87 -3.12 0.91 18.54
C LEU A 87 -3.24 -0.59 18.28
N THR A 88 -2.13 -1.25 17.93
CA THR A 88 -2.10 -2.67 17.59
C THR A 88 -1.15 -3.45 18.47
N ARG A 89 -1.39 -4.75 18.62
CA ARG A 89 -0.39 -5.66 19.16
C ARG A 89 0.81 -5.75 18.23
N ASP A 90 1.94 -6.14 18.80
CA ASP A 90 3.15 -6.40 18.02
C ASP A 90 2.88 -7.44 16.91
N ALA A 91 3.29 -7.13 15.69
CA ALA A 91 3.08 -7.98 14.52
C ALA A 91 4.05 -9.17 14.45
N GLY A 92 5.11 -9.16 15.24
CA GLY A 92 6.15 -10.19 15.24
C GLY A 92 7.46 -9.71 14.61
N THR A 93 8.17 -10.60 13.94
CA THR A 93 9.44 -10.31 13.26
C THR A 93 9.17 -9.83 11.84
N ARG A 94 9.76 -8.70 11.48
CA ARG A 94 9.65 -8.17 10.11
C ARG A 94 10.38 -9.09 9.13
N LEU A 95 9.75 -9.40 8.00
CA LEU A 95 10.29 -10.34 7.01
C LEU A 95 11.67 -9.90 6.50
N ARG A 96 11.88 -8.60 6.29
CA ARG A 96 13.18 -8.02 5.88
C ARG A 96 14.32 -8.26 6.88
N ASP A 97 14.02 -8.42 8.16
CA ASP A 97 15.04 -8.62 9.20
C ASP A 97 15.50 -10.09 9.29
N VAL A 98 14.77 -11.00 8.66
CA VAL A 98 15.16 -12.40 8.44
C VAL A 98 15.17 -12.59 6.93
N PRO A 99 16.33 -12.87 6.28
CA PRO A 99 16.38 -12.90 4.82
C PRO A 99 15.25 -13.74 4.24
N PRO A 100 14.31 -13.14 3.47
CA PRO A 100 13.19 -13.87 2.89
C PRO A 100 13.71 -14.88 1.86
N THR A 101 12.94 -15.92 1.61
CA THR A 101 13.19 -16.93 0.61
C THR A 101 12.12 -16.89 -0.48
N ALA A 102 12.38 -17.50 -1.64
CA ALA A 102 11.36 -17.68 -2.67
C ALA A 102 10.12 -18.43 -2.14
N ALA A 103 10.32 -19.40 -1.21
CA ALA A 103 9.22 -20.14 -0.60
C ALA A 103 8.31 -19.27 0.28
N ASP A 104 8.86 -18.23 0.92
CA ASP A 104 8.06 -17.27 1.66
C ASP A 104 7.12 -16.52 0.72
N TRP A 105 7.61 -16.03 -0.42
CA TRP A 105 6.81 -15.32 -1.43
C TRP A 105 5.77 -16.22 -2.10
N LEU A 106 6.14 -17.46 -2.42
CA LEU A 106 5.20 -18.47 -2.94
C LEU A 106 4.06 -18.79 -1.95
N THR A 107 4.28 -18.55 -0.66
CA THR A 107 3.26 -18.77 0.38
C THR A 107 2.45 -17.51 0.67
N LEU A 108 3.13 -16.36 0.83
CA LEU A 108 2.46 -15.13 1.30
C LEU A 108 1.62 -14.45 0.21
N LEU A 109 2.03 -14.53 -1.07
CA LEU A 109 1.25 -13.88 -2.14
C LEU A 109 -0.13 -14.50 -2.34
N PRO A 110 -0.31 -15.84 -2.35
CA PRO A 110 -1.65 -16.45 -2.33
C PRO A 110 -2.49 -16.01 -1.12
N LEU A 111 -1.91 -15.94 0.09
CA LEU A 111 -2.63 -15.48 1.28
C LEU A 111 -3.09 -14.02 1.13
N TYR A 112 -2.23 -13.17 0.56
CA TYR A 112 -2.60 -11.79 0.27
C TYR A 112 -3.70 -11.68 -0.80
N ALA A 113 -3.67 -12.54 -1.83
CA ALA A 113 -4.76 -12.63 -2.82
C ALA A 113 -6.09 -13.05 -2.19
N ASP A 114 -6.06 -14.03 -1.28
CA ASP A 114 -7.25 -14.46 -0.51
C ASP A 114 -7.81 -13.30 0.35
N LEU A 115 -6.94 -12.53 1.03
CA LEU A 115 -7.34 -11.32 1.74
C LEU A 115 -8.05 -10.34 0.80
N GLN A 116 -7.47 -10.07 -0.37
CA GLN A 116 -8.07 -9.16 -1.35
C GLN A 116 -9.45 -9.64 -1.82
N LEU A 117 -9.60 -10.95 -2.09
CA LEU A 117 -10.90 -11.53 -2.46
C LEU A 117 -11.92 -11.45 -1.33
N ALA A 118 -11.51 -11.67 -0.07
CA ALA A 118 -12.37 -11.54 1.10
C ALA A 118 -12.88 -10.10 1.31
N VAL A 119 -12.06 -9.10 0.94
CA VAL A 119 -12.35 -7.67 1.13
C VAL A 119 -13.03 -7.04 -0.09
N ALA A 120 -12.94 -7.65 -1.28
CA ALA A 120 -13.53 -7.10 -2.51
C ALA A 120 -15.01 -6.68 -2.39
N PRO A 121 -15.90 -7.41 -1.65
CA PRO A 121 -17.28 -6.96 -1.45
C PRO A 121 -17.43 -5.63 -0.70
N ASP A 122 -16.39 -5.21 0.02
CA ASP A 122 -16.38 -3.96 0.79
C ASP A 122 -15.65 -2.80 0.06
N ALA A 123 -15.32 -2.94 -1.23
CA ALA A 123 -14.58 -1.92 -2.00
C ALA A 123 -15.21 -0.52 -1.89
N ASP A 124 -16.53 -0.40 -2.01
CA ASP A 124 -17.21 0.89 -1.85
C ASP A 124 -17.17 1.41 -0.41
N ARG A 125 -17.17 0.53 0.59
CA ARG A 125 -17.02 0.91 1.99
C ARG A 125 -15.61 1.41 2.30
N LEU A 126 -14.59 0.81 1.69
CA LEU A 126 -13.21 1.28 1.79
C LEU A 126 -13.07 2.69 1.21
N VAL A 127 -13.66 2.96 0.04
CA VAL A 127 -13.67 4.31 -0.54
C VAL A 127 -14.44 5.28 0.37
N ALA A 128 -15.60 4.89 0.89
CA ALA A 128 -16.36 5.72 1.83
C ALA A 128 -15.62 5.99 3.15
N ALA A 129 -14.71 5.09 3.57
CA ALA A 129 -13.83 5.24 4.71
C ALA A 129 -12.58 6.10 4.43
N GLY A 130 -12.44 6.63 3.21
CA GLY A 130 -11.38 7.55 2.82
C GLY A 130 -10.23 6.93 2.02
N ALA A 131 -10.22 5.60 1.78
CA ALA A 131 -9.24 5.01 0.89
C ALA A 131 -9.38 5.58 -0.53
N PRO A 132 -8.29 6.02 -1.19
CA PRO A 132 -8.36 6.58 -2.54
C PRO A 132 -9.03 5.62 -3.54
N ASP A 133 -10.00 6.12 -4.32
CA ASP A 133 -10.57 5.37 -5.43
C ASP A 133 -9.65 5.48 -6.64
N ARG A 134 -9.01 4.38 -6.99
CA ARG A 134 -8.12 4.24 -8.16
C ARG A 134 -8.55 3.07 -9.03
N ARG A 135 -9.84 2.77 -9.02
CA ARG A 135 -10.42 1.73 -9.87
C ARG A 135 -10.27 2.09 -11.36
N PRO A 136 -10.22 1.09 -12.25
CA PRO A 136 -10.08 1.31 -13.70
C PRO A 136 -11.08 2.32 -14.27
N ALA A 137 -12.28 2.41 -13.70
CA ALA A 137 -13.32 3.35 -14.17
C ALA A 137 -12.95 4.84 -13.96
N VAL A 138 -12.12 5.18 -12.97
CA VAL A 138 -11.78 6.57 -12.62
C VAL A 138 -10.32 6.90 -12.89
N LEU A 139 -9.45 5.90 -12.92
CA LEU A 139 -8.00 6.07 -13.03
C LEU A 139 -7.54 6.86 -14.26
N PRO A 140 -8.11 6.68 -15.48
CA PRO A 140 -7.71 7.45 -16.65
C PRO A 140 -7.86 8.97 -16.51
N ALA A 141 -8.90 9.42 -15.81
CA ALA A 141 -9.10 10.84 -15.55
C ALA A 141 -8.05 11.36 -14.53
N LEU A 142 -7.85 10.62 -13.44
CA LEU A 142 -6.85 10.96 -12.41
C LEU A 142 -5.44 11.05 -12.99
N PHE A 143 -5.07 10.13 -13.89
CA PHE A 143 -3.77 10.17 -14.55
C PHE A 143 -3.57 11.44 -15.39
N ARG A 144 -4.59 11.84 -16.18
CA ARG A 144 -4.51 13.05 -16.99
C ARG A 144 -4.40 14.31 -16.12
N GLU A 145 -5.20 14.38 -15.06
CA GLU A 145 -5.14 15.49 -14.10
C GLU A 145 -3.75 15.59 -13.48
N LEU A 146 -3.17 14.46 -13.04
CA LEU A 146 -1.85 14.42 -12.45
C LEU A 146 -0.76 14.88 -13.43
N ALA A 147 -0.80 14.41 -14.68
CA ALA A 147 0.17 14.79 -15.71
C ALA A 147 0.12 16.30 -16.02
N GLU A 148 -1.08 16.88 -16.10
CA GLU A 148 -1.22 18.33 -16.31
C GLU A 148 -0.82 19.14 -15.07
N HIS A 149 -1.09 18.66 -13.88
CA HIS A 149 -0.66 19.30 -12.63
C HIS A 149 0.87 19.38 -12.53
N GLU A 150 1.58 18.36 -12.97
CA GLU A 150 3.04 18.28 -12.95
C GLU A 150 3.72 18.91 -14.19
N ALA A 151 2.96 19.57 -15.08
CA ALA A 151 3.45 20.08 -16.36
C ALA A 151 4.70 20.98 -16.26
N GLU A 152 4.78 21.81 -15.21
CA GLU A 152 5.93 22.71 -15.01
C GLU A 152 7.21 21.93 -14.63
N ARG A 153 7.07 20.82 -13.86
CA ARG A 153 8.21 20.00 -13.45
C ARG A 153 8.66 19.01 -14.52
N LEU A 154 7.73 18.58 -15.37
CA LEU A 154 7.99 17.62 -16.45
C LEU A 154 8.59 18.28 -17.69
N GLY A 155 8.19 19.50 -18.01
CA GLY A 155 8.53 20.12 -19.27
C GLY A 155 7.69 19.62 -20.45
N ALA A 156 7.79 20.31 -21.59
CA ALA A 156 6.86 20.13 -22.73
C ALA A 156 6.96 18.76 -23.40
N GLU A 157 8.17 18.19 -23.49
CA GLU A 157 8.38 16.90 -24.17
C GLU A 157 7.85 15.72 -23.34
N GLU A 158 8.20 15.65 -22.05
CA GLU A 158 7.71 14.61 -21.14
C GLU A 158 6.19 14.66 -21.02
N LEU A 159 5.60 15.87 -20.91
CA LEU A 159 4.16 16.04 -20.87
C LEU A 159 3.49 15.53 -22.16
N ARG A 160 4.09 15.79 -23.32
CA ARG A 160 3.59 15.29 -24.61
C ARG A 160 3.61 13.76 -24.64
N GLN A 161 4.67 13.15 -24.12
CA GLN A 161 4.80 11.68 -24.04
C GLN A 161 3.76 11.09 -23.06
N LEU A 162 3.54 11.71 -21.90
CA LEU A 162 2.50 11.26 -20.95
C LEU A 162 1.09 11.39 -21.52
N ARG A 163 0.81 12.45 -22.29
CA ARG A 163 -0.47 12.56 -23.01
C ARG A 163 -0.66 11.45 -24.05
N ALA A 164 0.40 11.01 -24.70
CA ALA A 164 0.35 9.85 -25.61
C ALA A 164 0.20 8.54 -24.80
N PHE A 165 0.89 8.40 -23.66
CA PHE A 165 0.78 7.25 -22.79
C PHE A 165 -0.63 7.07 -22.19
N ALA A 166 -1.42 8.16 -22.10
CA ALA A 166 -2.79 8.11 -21.60
C ALA A 166 -3.69 7.11 -22.38
N HIS A 167 -3.43 6.86 -23.66
CA HIS A 167 -4.15 5.84 -24.43
C HIS A 167 -3.86 4.43 -23.90
N ARG A 168 -2.61 4.15 -23.51
CA ARG A 168 -2.26 2.86 -22.90
C ARG A 168 -2.96 2.67 -21.55
N VAL A 169 -3.09 3.75 -20.78
CA VAL A 169 -3.87 3.72 -19.51
C VAL A 169 -5.35 3.47 -19.78
N ASP A 170 -5.92 4.11 -20.82
CA ASP A 170 -7.33 3.88 -21.21
C ASP A 170 -7.57 2.42 -21.59
N ASP A 171 -6.71 1.86 -22.45
CA ASP A 171 -6.84 0.49 -22.94
C ASP A 171 -6.70 -0.53 -21.81
N ALA A 172 -5.68 -0.38 -20.96
CA ALA A 172 -5.46 -1.23 -19.79
C ALA A 172 -6.66 -1.18 -18.81
N CYS A 173 -7.16 0.02 -18.52
CA CYS A 173 -8.32 0.19 -17.64
C CYS A 173 -9.60 -0.40 -18.25
N ALA A 174 -9.80 -0.27 -19.56
CA ALA A 174 -10.95 -0.84 -20.26
C ALA A 174 -10.91 -2.38 -20.22
N ALA A 175 -9.75 -2.98 -20.45
CA ALA A 175 -9.55 -4.43 -20.36
C ALA A 175 -9.78 -4.96 -18.94
N LEU A 176 -9.17 -4.32 -17.92
CA LEU A 176 -9.34 -4.69 -16.51
C LEU A 176 -10.78 -4.55 -16.01
N GLY A 177 -11.53 -3.58 -16.54
CA GLY A 177 -12.95 -3.41 -16.19
C GLY A 177 -13.85 -4.57 -16.70
N GLN A 178 -13.34 -5.47 -17.54
CA GLN A 178 -14.11 -6.54 -18.19
C GLN A 178 -13.60 -7.95 -17.87
N ASN A 179 -12.48 -8.10 -17.16
CA ASN A 179 -11.81 -9.39 -16.95
C ASN A 179 -12.43 -10.29 -15.88
N GLY A 180 -13.50 -9.87 -15.19
CA GLY A 180 -14.20 -10.64 -14.16
C GLY A 180 -13.52 -10.65 -12.79
N VAL A 181 -12.31 -10.11 -12.64
CA VAL A 181 -11.63 -9.96 -11.34
C VAL A 181 -12.16 -8.71 -10.63
N PRO A 182 -12.71 -8.83 -9.42
CA PRO A 182 -13.28 -7.67 -8.72
C PRO A 182 -12.18 -6.72 -8.24
N CYS A 183 -12.44 -5.41 -8.31
CA CYS A 183 -11.60 -4.42 -7.62
C CYS A 183 -11.63 -4.65 -6.11
N SER A 184 -10.50 -4.42 -5.47
CA SER A 184 -10.33 -4.62 -4.03
C SER A 184 -9.29 -3.67 -3.47
N ILE A 185 -8.95 -3.87 -2.20
CA ILE A 185 -7.82 -3.18 -1.57
C ILE A 185 -6.51 -3.52 -2.32
N GLN A 186 -5.72 -2.51 -2.60
CA GLN A 186 -4.38 -2.62 -3.13
C GLN A 186 -3.46 -1.84 -2.20
N HIS A 187 -2.40 -2.51 -1.73
CA HIS A 187 -1.52 -1.97 -0.68
C HIS A 187 -0.68 -0.78 -1.16
N ASP A 188 -0.30 -0.78 -2.41
CA ASP A 188 0.55 0.21 -3.11
C ASP A 188 1.98 0.41 -2.55
N ASP A 189 2.34 -0.33 -1.48
CA ASP A 189 3.69 -0.40 -0.91
C ASP A 189 4.01 -1.80 -0.35
N PHE A 190 3.62 -2.85 -1.09
CA PHE A 190 3.70 -4.24 -0.65
C PHE A 190 5.11 -4.81 -0.81
N HIS A 191 5.92 -4.71 0.22
CA HIS A 191 7.28 -5.23 0.25
C HIS A 191 7.60 -5.89 1.60
N ASP A 192 8.69 -6.63 1.69
CA ASP A 192 9.15 -7.39 2.86
C ASP A 192 9.30 -6.56 4.15
N GLY A 193 9.43 -5.24 4.04
CA GLY A 193 9.45 -4.31 5.17
C GLY A 193 8.09 -4.10 5.83
N ASN A 194 6.99 -4.36 5.10
CA ASN A 194 5.61 -4.21 5.55
C ASN A 194 4.94 -5.57 5.82
N ILE A 195 5.72 -6.65 5.77
CA ILE A 195 5.29 -8.02 6.06
C ILE A 195 5.98 -8.50 7.34
N PHE A 196 5.21 -9.06 8.25
CA PHE A 196 5.69 -9.56 9.54
C PHE A 196 5.30 -11.01 9.71
N VAL A 197 6.09 -11.76 10.49
CA VAL A 197 5.82 -13.14 10.83
C VAL A 197 5.68 -13.28 12.34
N ARG A 198 4.54 -13.80 12.79
CA ARG A 198 4.30 -14.15 14.18
C ARG A 198 3.61 -15.49 14.27
N ASP A 199 4.13 -16.38 15.10
CA ASP A 199 3.57 -17.73 15.30
C ASP A 199 3.41 -18.52 13.99
N GLY A 200 4.35 -18.33 13.03
CA GLY A 200 4.35 -18.96 11.71
C GLY A 200 3.31 -18.42 10.72
N ARG A 201 2.69 -17.26 11.01
CA ARG A 201 1.70 -16.61 10.15
C ARG A 201 2.22 -15.27 9.67
N PHE A 202 1.94 -14.93 8.41
CA PHE A 202 2.22 -13.61 7.85
C PHE A 202 1.16 -12.59 8.31
N ARG A 203 1.60 -11.35 8.52
CA ARG A 203 0.74 -10.21 8.81
C ARG A 203 1.19 -9.03 7.98
N PHE A 204 0.23 -8.34 7.39
CA PHE A 204 0.45 -7.18 6.53
C PHE A 204 0.14 -5.90 7.29
N ILE A 205 1.06 -4.94 7.26
CA ILE A 205 0.96 -3.66 7.98
C ILE A 205 1.19 -2.48 7.04
N ASP A 206 0.97 -1.28 7.56
CA ASP A 206 1.25 -0.02 6.85
C ASP A 206 0.35 0.22 5.64
N TRP A 207 -0.96 0.27 5.92
CA TRP A 207 -2.02 0.45 4.94
C TRP A 207 -2.30 1.93 4.59
N GLY A 208 -1.43 2.86 5.01
CA GLY A 208 -1.58 4.29 4.72
C GLY A 208 -1.55 4.62 3.22
N ASP A 209 -0.79 3.87 2.44
CA ASP A 209 -0.72 4.01 0.98
C ASP A 209 -1.83 3.24 0.23
N ALA A 210 -2.61 2.44 0.94
CA ALA A 210 -3.59 1.58 0.33
C ALA A 210 -4.68 2.36 -0.41
N CYS A 211 -5.15 1.79 -1.51
CA CYS A 211 -6.23 2.33 -2.32
C CYS A 211 -7.17 1.21 -2.78
N VAL A 212 -8.31 1.57 -3.35
CA VAL A 212 -9.18 0.61 -4.05
C VAL A 212 -8.84 0.63 -5.52
N SER A 213 -8.35 -0.50 -6.05
CA SER A 213 -7.92 -0.65 -7.44
C SER A 213 -8.10 -2.09 -7.93
N HIS A 214 -7.56 -2.40 -9.11
CA HIS A 214 -7.44 -3.79 -9.54
C HIS A 214 -6.40 -4.52 -8.68
N PRO A 215 -6.72 -5.69 -8.11
CA PRO A 215 -5.87 -6.35 -7.10
C PRO A 215 -4.48 -6.71 -7.62
N PHE A 216 -4.33 -7.02 -8.91
CA PHE A 216 -3.03 -7.39 -9.49
C PHE A 216 -2.01 -6.25 -9.53
N ALA A 217 -2.47 -4.98 -9.40
CA ALA A 217 -1.56 -3.83 -9.31
C ALA A 217 -0.59 -3.92 -8.11
N THR A 218 -0.97 -4.66 -7.05
CA THR A 218 -0.11 -4.88 -5.88
C THR A 218 1.19 -5.63 -6.21
N LEU A 219 1.19 -6.44 -7.27
CA LEU A 219 2.34 -7.30 -7.62
C LEU A 219 3.57 -6.51 -8.09
N ARG A 220 3.38 -5.28 -8.55
CA ARG A 220 4.49 -4.51 -9.11
C ARG A 220 5.61 -4.29 -8.09
N VAL A 221 5.29 -3.87 -6.87
CA VAL A 221 6.30 -3.57 -5.85
C VAL A 221 7.13 -4.81 -5.46
N PRO A 222 6.54 -5.95 -5.08
CA PRO A 222 7.32 -7.12 -4.72
C PRO A 222 8.09 -7.72 -5.89
N LEU A 223 7.49 -7.79 -7.10
CA LEU A 223 8.15 -8.43 -8.23
C LEU A 223 9.31 -7.60 -8.78
N GLU A 224 9.21 -6.24 -8.79
CA GLU A 224 10.35 -5.37 -9.10
C GLU A 224 11.49 -5.64 -8.12
N GLY A 225 11.24 -5.60 -6.79
CA GLY A 225 12.27 -5.81 -5.78
C GLY A 225 12.90 -7.22 -5.84
N ILE A 226 12.08 -8.26 -6.07
CA ILE A 226 12.60 -9.63 -6.22
C ILE A 226 13.49 -9.74 -7.47
N ALA A 227 13.08 -9.18 -8.59
CA ALA A 227 13.85 -9.22 -9.84
C ALA A 227 15.17 -8.44 -9.75
N GLU A 228 15.21 -7.34 -8.96
CA GLU A 228 16.42 -6.54 -8.77
C GLU A 228 17.41 -7.19 -7.81
N ASP A 229 16.92 -7.83 -6.74
CA ASP A 229 17.74 -8.26 -5.61
C ASP A 229 18.04 -9.76 -5.59
N THR A 230 17.40 -10.57 -6.45
CA THR A 230 17.51 -12.03 -6.41
C THR A 230 17.57 -12.67 -7.81
N ASP A 231 17.90 -13.96 -7.85
CA ASP A 231 17.84 -14.82 -9.04
C ASP A 231 16.62 -15.78 -9.02
N TRP A 232 15.60 -15.48 -8.22
CA TRP A 232 14.43 -16.34 -8.07
C TRP A 232 13.54 -16.32 -9.31
N ASP A 233 12.77 -17.39 -9.48
CA ASP A 233 11.77 -17.49 -10.53
C ASP A 233 10.57 -16.55 -10.25
N VAL A 234 10.70 -15.32 -10.76
CA VAL A 234 9.68 -14.26 -10.60
C VAL A 234 8.35 -14.68 -11.24
N ASP A 235 8.40 -15.43 -12.34
CA ASP A 235 7.19 -15.91 -13.02
C ASP A 235 6.45 -16.92 -12.16
N ALA A 236 7.15 -17.86 -11.52
CA ALA A 236 6.54 -18.81 -10.59
C ALA A 236 5.92 -18.09 -9.38
N ILE A 237 6.59 -17.06 -8.86
CA ILE A 237 6.07 -16.25 -7.73
C ILE A 237 4.82 -15.48 -8.15
N ARG A 238 4.81 -14.81 -9.31
CA ARG A 238 3.62 -14.17 -9.89
C ARG A 238 2.48 -15.17 -10.05
N ASP A 239 2.77 -16.30 -10.66
CA ASP A 239 1.79 -17.33 -10.99
C ASP A 239 1.12 -17.92 -9.76
N SER A 240 1.84 -18.05 -8.63
CA SER A 240 1.25 -18.49 -7.36
C SER A 240 0.14 -17.57 -6.86
N TYR A 241 0.29 -16.26 -7.06
CA TYR A 241 -0.74 -15.28 -6.75
C TYR A 241 -1.91 -15.34 -7.73
N LEU A 242 -1.64 -15.41 -9.03
CA LEU A 242 -2.67 -15.42 -10.07
C LEU A 242 -3.54 -16.68 -9.99
N GLU A 243 -2.99 -17.81 -9.56
CA GLU A 243 -3.72 -19.08 -9.43
C GLU A 243 -4.94 -18.97 -8.48
N VAL A 244 -4.88 -18.10 -7.48
CA VAL A 244 -6.01 -17.85 -6.57
C VAL A 244 -7.24 -17.29 -7.30
N PHE A 245 -7.04 -16.69 -8.46
CA PHE A 245 -8.11 -16.13 -9.29
C PHE A 245 -8.54 -17.07 -10.44
N SER A 246 -8.06 -18.30 -10.49
CA SER A 246 -8.33 -19.26 -11.56
C SER A 246 -9.82 -19.60 -11.77
N ASP A 247 -10.65 -19.42 -10.74
CA ASP A 247 -12.11 -19.55 -10.83
C ASP A 247 -12.80 -18.38 -11.55
N ARG A 248 -12.07 -17.28 -11.79
CA ARG A 248 -12.60 -16.02 -12.37
C ARG A 248 -12.28 -15.87 -13.84
N ALA A 249 -11.11 -16.33 -14.27
CA ALA A 249 -10.64 -16.20 -15.63
C ALA A 249 -9.63 -17.31 -15.97
N THR A 250 -9.43 -17.58 -17.25
CA THR A 250 -8.40 -18.50 -17.70
C THR A 250 -6.99 -17.97 -17.42
N ARG A 251 -5.99 -18.89 -17.35
CA ARG A 251 -4.59 -18.47 -17.18
C ARG A 251 -4.13 -17.42 -18.18
N VAL A 252 -4.55 -17.51 -19.43
CA VAL A 252 -4.18 -16.56 -20.48
C VAL A 252 -4.77 -15.17 -20.18
N GLU A 253 -6.04 -15.13 -19.78
CA GLU A 253 -6.72 -13.88 -19.39
C GLU A 253 -6.12 -13.29 -18.11
N LEU A 254 -5.74 -14.11 -17.13
CA LEU A 254 -5.09 -13.66 -15.90
C LEU A 254 -3.70 -13.06 -16.17
N LEU A 255 -2.91 -13.66 -17.06
CA LEU A 255 -1.61 -13.12 -17.46
C LEU A 255 -1.78 -11.79 -18.23
N GLN A 256 -2.75 -11.69 -19.14
CA GLN A 256 -3.05 -10.43 -19.82
C GLN A 256 -3.50 -9.36 -18.81
N ALA A 257 -4.38 -9.71 -17.87
CA ALA A 257 -4.80 -8.79 -16.82
C ALA A 257 -3.64 -8.35 -15.92
N PHE A 258 -2.65 -9.21 -15.70
CA PHE A 258 -1.43 -8.83 -14.98
C PHE A 258 -0.63 -7.76 -15.74
N GLU A 259 -0.44 -7.91 -17.04
CA GLU A 259 0.24 -6.91 -17.89
C GLU A 259 -0.52 -5.56 -17.87
N ASP A 260 -1.83 -5.58 -18.01
CA ASP A 260 -2.66 -4.38 -17.92
C ASP A 260 -2.60 -3.74 -16.52
N ALA A 261 -2.61 -4.56 -15.46
CA ALA A 261 -2.49 -4.11 -14.07
C ALA A 261 -1.10 -3.54 -13.75
N TRP A 262 -0.06 -3.94 -14.46
CA TRP A 262 1.28 -3.36 -14.33
C TRP A 262 1.29 -1.88 -14.73
N VAL A 263 0.59 -1.54 -15.81
CA VAL A 263 0.38 -0.14 -16.21
C VAL A 263 -0.38 0.64 -15.15
N VAL A 264 -1.47 0.07 -14.65
CA VAL A 264 -2.29 0.66 -13.56
C VAL A 264 -1.44 0.89 -12.32
N ALA A 265 -0.62 -0.08 -11.92
CA ALA A 265 0.25 0.02 -10.77
C ALA A 265 1.25 1.18 -10.87
N GLY A 266 1.83 1.40 -12.04
CA GLY A 266 2.71 2.54 -12.27
C GLY A 266 2.00 3.88 -12.05
N VAL A 267 0.76 3.99 -12.52
CA VAL A 267 -0.08 5.18 -12.32
C VAL A 267 -0.48 5.37 -10.86
N THR A 268 -0.90 4.30 -10.17
CA THR A 268 -1.28 4.41 -8.74
C THR A 268 -0.11 4.84 -7.88
N ARG A 269 1.09 4.35 -8.17
CA ARG A 269 2.34 4.75 -7.49
C ARG A 269 2.72 6.22 -7.69
N ALA A 270 2.39 6.82 -8.84
CA ALA A 270 2.55 8.26 -9.03
C ALA A 270 1.49 9.05 -8.25
N LEU A 271 0.23 8.60 -8.30
CA LEU A 271 -0.90 9.25 -7.65
C LEU A 271 -0.78 9.26 -6.11
N LYS A 272 -0.16 8.25 -5.47
CA LYS A 272 -0.02 8.22 -4.02
C LYS A 272 0.85 9.35 -3.48
N TRP A 273 1.83 9.79 -4.26
CA TRP A 273 2.74 10.85 -3.85
C TRP A 273 2.14 12.26 -3.90
N ALA A 274 1.19 12.52 -4.80
CA ALA A 274 0.67 13.88 -5.00
C ALA A 274 0.09 14.50 -3.71
N PRO A 275 -0.89 13.90 -3.03
CA PRO A 275 -1.44 14.47 -1.80
C PRO A 275 -0.41 14.49 -0.65
N LEU A 276 0.52 13.53 -0.60
CA LEU A 276 1.56 13.49 0.42
C LEU A 276 2.54 14.64 0.26
N VAL A 277 3.07 14.85 -0.95
CA VAL A 277 4.00 15.96 -1.27
C VAL A 277 3.36 17.32 -0.98
N GLU A 278 2.07 17.48 -1.29
CA GLU A 278 1.35 18.72 -1.02
C GLU A 278 1.12 18.97 0.48
N SER A 279 1.01 17.91 1.27
CA SER A 279 0.75 18.01 2.73
C SER A 279 1.99 18.33 3.55
N LEU A 280 3.18 18.13 3.00
CA LEU A 280 4.43 18.32 3.73
C LEU A 280 4.91 19.79 3.71
N PRO A 281 5.48 20.30 4.80
CA PRO A 281 6.10 21.63 4.82
C PRO A 281 7.27 21.73 3.83
N ARG A 282 7.26 22.75 2.97
CA ARG A 282 8.33 22.99 1.99
C ARG A 282 9.45 23.87 2.58
N PRO A 283 10.73 23.70 2.10
CA PRO A 283 11.19 22.68 1.15
C PRO A 283 11.38 21.30 1.80
N HIS A 284 11.22 20.22 1.02
CA HIS A 284 11.49 18.85 1.46
C HIS A 284 12.05 18.00 0.31
N GLU A 285 12.69 16.86 0.63
CA GLU A 285 13.40 16.03 -0.33
C GLU A 285 12.50 15.27 -1.34
N TRP A 286 11.18 15.21 -1.10
CA TRP A 286 10.21 14.47 -1.94
C TRP A 286 9.44 15.38 -2.92
N GLU A 287 9.79 16.66 -3.07
CA GLU A 287 9.06 17.61 -3.94
C GLU A 287 8.89 17.12 -5.38
N ASP A 288 9.87 16.37 -5.89
CA ASP A 288 9.88 15.84 -7.25
C ASP A 288 9.38 14.39 -7.35
N ALA A 289 8.90 13.79 -6.25
CA ALA A 289 8.54 12.37 -6.23
C ALA A 289 7.48 12.01 -7.27
N VAL A 290 6.48 12.86 -7.48
CA VAL A 290 5.44 12.65 -8.51
C VAL A 290 6.04 12.66 -9.90
N ALA A 291 6.81 13.70 -10.23
CA ALA A 291 7.44 13.83 -11.55
C ALA A 291 8.40 12.66 -11.84
N ILE A 292 9.17 12.22 -10.83
CA ILE A 292 10.06 11.04 -10.93
C ILE A 292 9.22 9.79 -11.28
N ARG A 293 8.12 9.54 -10.59
CA ARG A 293 7.26 8.38 -10.86
C ARG A 293 6.59 8.44 -12.23
N LEU A 294 6.21 9.62 -12.69
CA LEU A 294 5.68 9.81 -14.05
C LEU A 294 6.74 9.56 -15.12
N ARG A 295 8.02 9.91 -14.89
CA ARG A 295 9.13 9.59 -15.81
C ARG A 295 9.36 8.10 -15.92
N VAL A 296 9.29 7.36 -14.81
CA VAL A 296 9.41 5.89 -14.81
C VAL A 296 8.41 5.24 -15.77
N LEU A 297 7.17 5.77 -15.87
CA LEU A 297 6.17 5.26 -16.83
C LEU A 297 6.63 5.41 -18.30
N LEU A 298 7.44 6.42 -18.61
CA LEU A 298 7.92 6.68 -19.96
C LEU A 298 9.14 5.81 -20.36
N GLU A 299 9.83 5.25 -19.35
CA GLU A 299 10.97 4.36 -19.56
C GLU A 299 10.56 2.90 -19.79
N GLU A 300 9.30 2.57 -19.51
CA GLU A 300 8.76 1.24 -19.71
C GLU A 300 8.63 0.94 -21.21
N PRO A 301 9.09 -0.24 -21.69
CA PRO A 301 8.94 -0.61 -23.08
C PRO A 301 7.46 -0.59 -23.49
N ALA A 302 7.19 -0.08 -24.69
CA ALA A 302 5.90 -0.28 -25.32
C ALA A 302 5.73 -1.79 -25.52
N GLY A 303 4.80 -2.42 -24.79
CA GLY A 303 4.53 -3.85 -24.87
C GLY A 303 4.05 -4.28 -26.26
#